data_6cd5d03fc0b37033afa2e351aa33abb0
#
_entry.id   6cd5d03fc0b37033afa2e351aa33abb0
#
_cell.length_a   1.000
_cell.length_b   1.000
_cell.length_c   1.000
_cell.angle_alpha   90.00
_cell.angle_beta   90.00
_cell.angle_gamma   90.00
#
_symmetry.space_group_name_H-M   'P 1'
#
loop_
_entity.id
_entity.type
_entity.pdbx_description
1 polymer ?
#
loop_
_entity_poly.entity_id
_entity_poly.type
_entity_poly.pdbx_seq_one_letter_code
_entity_poly.pdbx_strand_id
1 'polypeptide(L)'
;MWRWLAILVGVVTLSALSAVGAYRLVRPALDRGHPRWQEIAWNFPRDGWPAGRAFRCDRCGEGVELYVRPKIGFCNCDTGVADDDEVDRVADLDLISAKFVPTEAGRVVRVAGMKGRSRSYDLKMSDGSQHTAVGIALSHRCDLLVAVAQGKADADEMQHAALDYLASDAMHHWMMAALGGH
;
A
#
# COMPACT_ATOMS: atom_id res chain seq x y z
N MET A 1 24.23 29.53 50.04
CA MET A 1 23.29 29.67 48.91
C MET A 1 23.90 29.20 47.58
N TRP A 2 25.11 29.55 47.23
CA TRP A 2 25.75 29.21 45.94
C TRP A 2 25.91 27.70 45.66
N ARG A 3 26.22 26.89 46.69
CA ARG A 3 26.41 25.44 46.58
C ARG A 3 25.10 24.71 46.18
N TRP A 4 23.93 25.19 46.63
CA TRP A 4 22.64 24.62 46.28
C TRP A 4 22.19 24.96 44.85
N LEU A 5 22.54 26.16 44.35
CA LEU A 5 22.32 26.54 42.95
C LEU A 5 23.12 25.67 41.96
N ALA A 6 24.38 25.36 42.27
CA ALA A 6 25.21 24.50 41.45
C ALA A 6 24.65 23.05 41.35
N ILE A 7 24.09 22.52 42.45
CA ILE A 7 23.48 21.17 42.46
C ILE A 7 22.19 21.17 41.67
N LEU A 8 21.35 22.18 41.78
CA LEU A 8 20.10 22.28 41.01
C LEU A 8 20.36 22.40 39.49
N VAL A 9 21.34 23.19 39.08
CA VAL A 9 21.71 23.32 37.65
C VAL A 9 22.27 21.99 37.15
N GLY A 10 23.08 21.27 37.90
CA GLY A 10 23.59 19.96 37.51
C GLY A 10 22.51 18.90 37.34
N VAL A 11 21.51 18.86 38.20
CA VAL A 11 20.39 17.90 38.10
C VAL A 11 19.51 18.20 36.88
N VAL A 12 19.22 19.46 36.61
CA VAL A 12 18.39 19.87 35.44
C VAL A 12 19.10 19.54 34.13
N THR A 13 20.41 19.78 34.04
CA THR A 13 21.19 19.45 32.82
C THR A 13 21.31 17.96 32.58
N LEU A 14 21.52 17.15 33.63
CA LEU A 14 21.53 15.69 33.48
C LEU A 14 20.17 15.12 33.04
N SER A 15 19.09 15.67 33.59
CA SER A 15 17.72 15.23 33.22
C SER A 15 17.37 15.57 31.77
N ALA A 16 17.79 16.75 31.30
CA ALA A 16 17.56 17.16 29.90
C ALA A 16 18.35 16.31 28.91
N LEU A 17 19.61 16.00 29.21
CA LEU A 17 20.45 15.12 28.38
C LEU A 17 19.92 13.68 28.33
N SER A 18 19.40 13.16 29.44
CA SER A 18 18.79 11.83 29.48
C SER A 18 17.51 11.77 28.68
N ALA A 19 16.67 12.80 28.73
CA ALA A 19 15.43 12.87 27.95
C ALA A 19 15.70 12.93 26.44
N VAL A 20 16.69 13.71 25.98
CA VAL A 20 17.08 13.81 24.58
C VAL A 20 17.69 12.49 24.09
N GLY A 21 18.50 11.83 24.91
CA GLY A 21 19.08 10.53 24.59
C GLY A 21 18.00 9.45 24.45
N ALA A 22 17.06 9.38 25.37
CA ALA A 22 15.93 8.45 25.33
C ALA A 22 15.03 8.71 24.11
N TYR A 23 14.75 9.98 23.80
CA TYR A 23 13.93 10.35 22.63
C TYR A 23 14.58 9.96 21.31
N ARG A 24 15.92 10.08 21.18
CA ARG A 24 16.66 9.65 19.98
C ARG A 24 16.78 8.14 19.82
N LEU A 25 16.78 7.40 20.94
CA LEU A 25 16.84 5.93 20.90
C LEU A 25 15.47 5.29 20.70
N VAL A 26 14.41 5.94 21.17
CA VAL A 26 13.02 5.42 21.06
C VAL A 26 12.42 5.69 19.67
N ARG A 27 12.73 6.84 19.03
CA ARG A 27 12.24 7.15 17.68
C ARG A 27 12.58 6.07 16.64
N PRO A 28 13.83 5.61 16.47
CA PRO A 28 14.11 4.54 15.51
C PRO A 28 13.52 3.19 15.92
N ALA A 29 13.19 2.97 17.19
CA ALA A 29 12.55 1.74 17.65
C ALA A 29 11.05 1.71 17.34
N LEU A 30 10.36 2.85 17.41
CA LEU A 30 8.94 2.99 17.05
C LEU A 30 8.75 2.92 15.53
N ASP A 31 9.75 3.36 14.73
CA ASP A 31 9.69 3.33 13.26
C ASP A 31 10.08 1.95 12.67
N ARG A 32 10.59 1.01 13.48
CA ARG A 32 11.03 -0.32 13.02
C ARG A 32 9.90 -1.29 12.69
N GLY A 33 8.66 -0.96 12.98
CA GLY A 33 7.52 -1.86 12.83
C GLY A 33 6.57 -1.54 11.66
N HIS A 34 6.62 -0.35 11.08
CA HIS A 34 5.67 0.03 10.04
C HIS A 34 6.23 -0.19 8.63
N PRO A 35 5.42 -0.68 7.70
CA PRO A 35 5.78 -0.77 6.29
C PRO A 35 6.25 0.58 5.77
N ARG A 36 7.37 0.61 5.04
CA ARG A 36 7.90 1.83 4.43
C ARG A 36 7.80 1.70 2.91
N TRP A 37 6.90 2.46 2.34
CA TRP A 37 6.70 2.51 0.89
C TRP A 37 7.54 3.62 0.27
N GLN A 38 8.26 3.27 -0.80
CA GLN A 38 9.04 4.20 -1.62
C GLN A 38 8.51 4.17 -3.04
N GLU A 39 8.25 5.33 -3.62
CA GLU A 39 7.80 5.39 -5.00
C GLU A 39 8.91 4.96 -5.95
N ILE A 40 8.56 4.11 -6.92
CA ILE A 40 9.41 3.62 -7.99
C ILE A 40 8.82 3.94 -9.35
N ALA A 41 9.57 3.74 -10.42
CA ALA A 41 9.09 4.01 -11.77
C ALA A 41 7.94 3.08 -12.16
N TRP A 42 6.93 3.61 -12.84
CA TRP A 42 5.89 2.85 -13.52
C TRP A 42 6.45 2.30 -14.84
N ASN A 43 6.77 1.03 -14.88
CA ASN A 43 7.50 0.40 -16.00
C ASN A 43 6.59 -0.34 -16.98
N PHE A 44 5.26 -0.23 -16.86
CA PHE A 44 4.34 -0.88 -17.76
C PHE A 44 4.07 -0.05 -19.01
N PRO A 45 3.83 -0.71 -20.17
CA PRO A 45 3.51 -0.01 -21.41
C PRO A 45 2.19 0.76 -21.29
N ARG A 46 2.00 1.73 -22.18
CA ARG A 46 0.73 2.43 -22.31
C ARG A 46 -0.28 1.52 -23.03
N ASP A 47 -1.44 1.33 -22.41
CA ASP A 47 -2.51 0.44 -22.87
C ASP A 47 -3.86 1.16 -23.02
N GLY A 48 -3.85 2.49 -23.09
CA GLY A 48 -5.05 3.32 -23.18
C GLY A 48 -5.56 3.85 -21.82
N TRP A 49 -5.11 3.27 -20.70
CA TRP A 49 -5.41 3.78 -19.37
C TRP A 49 -4.38 4.84 -18.92
N PRO A 50 -4.75 5.74 -18.00
CA PRO A 50 -3.78 6.62 -17.37
C PRO A 50 -2.66 5.82 -16.72
N ALA A 51 -1.43 6.33 -16.78
CA ALA A 51 -0.32 5.75 -16.05
C ALA A 51 -0.63 5.76 -14.54
N GLY A 52 -0.30 4.66 -13.88
CA GLY A 52 -0.42 4.54 -12.44
C GLY A 52 0.80 5.04 -11.69
N ARG A 53 0.82 4.74 -10.40
CA ARG A 53 1.98 4.88 -9.52
C ARG A 53 2.42 3.51 -9.03
N ALA A 54 3.71 3.35 -8.84
CA ALA A 54 4.31 2.13 -8.34
C ALA A 54 5.15 2.42 -7.09
N PHE A 55 5.14 1.48 -6.16
CA PHE A 55 5.82 1.62 -4.87
C PHE A 55 6.49 0.30 -4.51
N ARG A 56 7.62 0.38 -3.82
CA ARG A 56 8.30 -0.77 -3.21
C ARG A 56 8.23 -0.65 -1.69
N CYS A 57 7.94 -1.75 -1.03
CA CYS A 57 7.92 -1.82 0.42
C CYS A 57 9.20 -2.45 0.97
N ASP A 58 9.92 -1.72 1.82
CA ASP A 58 11.18 -2.19 2.41
C ASP A 58 10.99 -3.22 3.54
N ARG A 59 9.74 -3.38 4.07
CA ARG A 59 9.47 -4.19 5.27
C ARG A 59 8.21 -5.06 5.18
N CYS A 60 7.76 -5.36 3.97
CA CYS A 60 6.57 -6.18 3.75
C CYS A 60 6.89 -7.59 3.26
N GLY A 61 8.15 -7.98 3.26
CA GLY A 61 8.65 -9.21 2.66
C GLY A 61 9.62 -8.96 1.51
N GLU A 62 10.09 -10.03 0.85
CA GLU A 62 11.08 -9.93 -0.22
C GLU A 62 10.43 -9.44 -1.52
N GLY A 63 10.92 -8.31 -2.03
CA GLY A 63 10.53 -7.77 -3.33
C GLY A 63 9.06 -7.32 -3.42
N VAL A 64 8.44 -6.96 -2.29
CA VAL A 64 7.03 -6.52 -2.31
C VAL A 64 6.90 -5.17 -2.99
N GLU A 65 6.09 -5.12 -4.04
CA GLU A 65 5.76 -3.94 -4.82
C GLU A 65 4.25 -3.77 -4.92
N LEU A 66 3.80 -2.53 -4.97
CA LEU A 66 2.39 -2.13 -5.12
C LEU A 66 2.26 -1.26 -6.37
N TYR A 67 1.37 -1.64 -7.26
CA TYR A 67 1.03 -0.93 -8.48
C TYR A 67 -0.41 -0.44 -8.38
N VAL A 68 -0.66 0.84 -8.61
CA VAL A 68 -1.99 1.44 -8.43
C VAL A 68 -2.31 2.35 -9.61
N ARG A 69 -3.47 2.19 -10.25
CA ARG A 69 -3.92 3.10 -11.31
C ARG A 69 -5.44 3.28 -11.36
N PRO A 70 -5.92 4.43 -11.87
CA PRO A 70 -7.34 4.62 -12.15
C PRO A 70 -7.73 3.97 -13.49
N LYS A 71 -8.96 3.43 -13.56
CA LYS A 71 -9.63 3.01 -14.80
C LYS A 71 -10.94 3.78 -14.90
N ILE A 72 -10.92 4.84 -15.70
CA ILE A 72 -12.01 5.81 -15.81
C ILE A 72 -13.14 5.25 -16.68
N GLY A 73 -14.39 5.35 -16.18
CA GLY A 73 -15.57 4.87 -16.89
C GLY A 73 -15.68 3.35 -17.01
N PHE A 74 -14.92 2.60 -16.21
CA PHE A 74 -14.84 1.13 -16.32
C PHE A 74 -15.70 0.37 -15.31
N CYS A 75 -16.41 1.04 -14.45
CA CYS A 75 -17.18 0.44 -13.40
C CYS A 75 -18.68 0.39 -13.77
N ASN A 76 -19.38 -0.65 -13.31
CA ASN A 76 -20.83 -0.57 -13.25
C ASN A 76 -21.22 0.44 -12.15
N CYS A 77 -21.85 1.53 -12.54
CA CYS A 77 -22.17 2.65 -11.64
C CYS A 77 -23.11 2.22 -10.48
N ASP A 78 -23.94 1.18 -10.70
CA ASP A 78 -24.94 0.74 -9.73
C ASP A 78 -24.37 -0.27 -8.73
N THR A 79 -23.56 -1.22 -9.20
CA THR A 79 -23.06 -2.34 -8.36
C THR A 79 -21.61 -2.13 -7.89
N GLY A 80 -20.85 -1.32 -8.60
CA GLY A 80 -19.40 -1.22 -8.38
C GLY A 80 -18.73 -2.57 -8.62
N VAL A 81 -17.73 -2.91 -7.80
CA VAL A 81 -17.07 -4.23 -7.79
C VAL A 81 -17.92 -5.18 -6.95
N ALA A 82 -18.73 -6.01 -7.61
CA ALA A 82 -19.73 -6.84 -6.96
C ALA A 82 -19.18 -8.20 -6.47
N ASP A 83 -18.32 -8.85 -7.26
CA ASP A 83 -17.87 -10.22 -7.05
C ASP A 83 -16.38 -10.42 -7.37
N ASP A 84 -15.93 -11.66 -7.26
CA ASP A 84 -14.56 -12.07 -7.47
C ASP A 84 -14.18 -12.09 -8.96
N ASP A 85 -15.11 -12.44 -9.83
CA ASP A 85 -14.89 -12.47 -11.28
C ASP A 85 -14.59 -11.06 -11.80
N GLU A 86 -15.19 -10.06 -11.18
CA GLU A 86 -14.87 -8.67 -11.52
C GLU A 86 -13.47 -8.27 -11.09
N VAL A 87 -12.99 -8.69 -9.91
CA VAL A 87 -11.60 -8.49 -9.49
C VAL A 87 -10.64 -9.17 -10.46
N ASP A 88 -10.90 -10.44 -10.82
CA ASP A 88 -10.07 -11.21 -11.76
C ASP A 88 -9.94 -10.52 -13.12
N ARG A 89 -11.02 -9.86 -13.56
CA ARG A 89 -11.08 -9.16 -14.85
C ARG A 89 -10.39 -7.80 -14.85
N VAL A 90 -10.40 -7.07 -13.71
CA VAL A 90 -9.96 -5.67 -13.69
C VAL A 90 -8.62 -5.44 -13.01
N ALA A 91 -8.20 -6.34 -12.10
CA ALA A 91 -6.97 -6.19 -11.36
C ALA A 91 -5.76 -6.52 -12.23
N ASP A 92 -5.10 -5.67 -12.83
CA ASP A 92 -3.97 -5.69 -13.75
C ASP A 92 -2.87 -6.76 -13.50
N LEU A 93 -3.26 -7.98 -13.13
CA LEU A 93 -2.36 -9.10 -12.85
C LEU A 93 -1.56 -9.51 -14.10
N ASP A 94 -2.17 -9.40 -15.25
CA ASP A 94 -1.58 -9.70 -16.56
C ASP A 94 -0.41 -8.76 -16.93
N LEU A 95 -0.36 -7.57 -16.37
CA LEU A 95 0.80 -6.68 -16.50
C LEU A 95 2.04 -7.23 -15.77
N ILE A 96 1.83 -8.04 -14.72
CA ILE A 96 2.91 -8.56 -13.87
C ILE A 96 3.27 -9.98 -14.31
N SER A 97 2.28 -10.84 -14.52
CA SER A 97 2.48 -12.22 -14.94
C SER A 97 1.36 -12.68 -15.86
N ALA A 98 1.73 -13.33 -16.98
CA ALA A 98 0.76 -13.98 -17.86
C ALA A 98 0.13 -15.25 -17.25
N LYS A 99 0.62 -15.72 -16.10
CA LYS A 99 0.15 -16.93 -15.41
C LYS A 99 -0.13 -16.61 -13.95
N PHE A 100 -1.40 -16.50 -13.63
CA PHE A 100 -1.87 -16.31 -12.26
C PHE A 100 -3.08 -17.20 -11.98
N VAL A 101 -3.21 -17.62 -10.73
CA VAL A 101 -4.31 -18.48 -10.26
C VAL A 101 -4.81 -17.93 -8.93
N PRO A 102 -6.12 -17.68 -8.77
CA PRO A 102 -6.68 -17.28 -7.49
C PRO A 102 -6.52 -18.40 -6.45
N THR A 103 -6.12 -18.04 -5.24
CA THR A 103 -5.85 -18.99 -4.15
C THR A 103 -7.05 -19.18 -3.23
N GLU A 104 -7.88 -18.15 -3.08
CA GLU A 104 -9.05 -18.17 -2.19
C GLU A 104 -10.18 -17.24 -2.69
N ALA A 105 -11.32 -17.30 -2.00
CA ALA A 105 -12.43 -16.37 -2.22
C ALA A 105 -12.02 -14.95 -1.80
N GLY A 106 -12.41 -13.97 -2.61
CA GLY A 106 -12.12 -12.57 -2.34
C GLY A 106 -12.89 -12.01 -1.15
N ARG A 107 -12.38 -10.91 -0.62
CA ARG A 107 -12.94 -10.24 0.57
C ARG A 107 -13.42 -8.83 0.21
N VAL A 108 -14.49 -8.39 0.83
CA VAL A 108 -14.95 -7.00 0.73
C VAL A 108 -13.97 -6.10 1.48
N VAL A 109 -13.51 -5.04 0.82
CA VAL A 109 -12.58 -4.06 1.40
C VAL A 109 -13.15 -2.65 1.29
N ARG A 110 -12.65 -1.75 2.15
CA ARG A 110 -13.00 -0.32 2.12
C ARG A 110 -11.73 0.51 2.33
N VAL A 111 -11.51 1.48 1.46
CA VAL A 111 -10.35 2.38 1.52
C VAL A 111 -10.81 3.79 1.17
N ALA A 112 -10.50 4.77 2.01
CA ALA A 112 -10.76 6.20 1.73
C ALA A 112 -12.21 6.49 1.28
N GLY A 113 -13.19 5.79 1.88
CA GLY A 113 -14.60 5.92 1.52
C GLY A 113 -15.06 5.10 0.30
N MET A 114 -14.14 4.54 -0.47
CA MET A 114 -14.44 3.64 -1.57
C MET A 114 -14.70 2.21 -1.06
N LYS A 115 -15.64 1.51 -1.69
CA LYS A 115 -15.94 0.11 -1.44
C LYS A 115 -15.45 -0.74 -2.61
N GLY A 116 -14.96 -1.93 -2.34
CA GLY A 116 -14.54 -2.86 -3.37
C GLY A 116 -14.21 -4.23 -2.83
N ARG A 117 -13.39 -4.95 -3.54
CA ARG A 117 -12.95 -6.31 -3.17
C ARG A 117 -11.45 -6.46 -3.36
N SER A 118 -10.87 -7.39 -2.60
CA SER A 118 -9.52 -7.90 -2.82
C SER A 118 -9.56 -9.41 -2.99
N ARG A 119 -8.60 -9.96 -3.73
CA ARG A 119 -8.42 -11.39 -3.92
C ARG A 119 -6.94 -11.73 -4.02
N SER A 120 -6.56 -12.89 -3.49
CA SER A 120 -5.18 -13.38 -3.48
C SER A 120 -4.92 -14.33 -4.63
N TYR A 121 -3.69 -14.31 -5.15
CA TYR A 121 -3.27 -15.10 -6.32
C TYR A 121 -1.85 -15.64 -6.15
N ASP A 122 -1.61 -16.81 -6.75
CA ASP A 122 -0.27 -17.30 -7.05
C ASP A 122 0.14 -16.83 -8.44
N LEU A 123 1.30 -16.21 -8.56
CA LEU A 123 1.90 -15.79 -9.83
C LEU A 123 3.07 -16.69 -10.20
N LYS A 124 3.15 -17.08 -11.46
CA LYS A 124 4.37 -17.66 -12.02
C LYS A 124 5.08 -16.63 -12.87
N MET A 125 6.20 -16.11 -12.38
CA MET A 125 7.00 -15.08 -13.04
C MET A 125 7.71 -15.62 -14.28
N SER A 126 8.16 -14.73 -15.16
CA SER A 126 8.85 -15.09 -16.42
C SER A 126 10.20 -15.80 -16.20
N ASP A 127 10.86 -15.52 -15.07
CA ASP A 127 12.10 -16.21 -14.64
C ASP A 127 11.86 -17.57 -13.99
N GLY A 128 10.57 -17.99 -13.87
CA GLY A 128 10.15 -19.24 -13.26
C GLY A 128 9.94 -19.16 -11.73
N SER A 129 10.24 -18.05 -11.10
CA SER A 129 9.98 -17.86 -9.67
C SER A 129 8.46 -17.80 -9.37
N GLN A 130 8.11 -18.10 -8.12
CA GLN A 130 6.74 -18.02 -7.61
C GLN A 130 6.63 -16.75 -6.76
N HIS A 131 5.59 -15.96 -7.00
CA HIS A 131 5.23 -14.82 -6.17
C HIS A 131 3.78 -14.96 -5.72
N THR A 132 3.47 -14.34 -4.61
CA THR A 132 2.09 -14.09 -4.18
C THR A 132 1.66 -12.73 -4.70
N ALA A 133 0.40 -12.58 -5.06
CA ALA A 133 -0.19 -11.28 -5.35
C ALA A 133 -1.53 -11.09 -4.66
N VAL A 134 -1.88 -9.83 -4.44
CA VAL A 134 -3.21 -9.40 -3.99
C VAL A 134 -3.72 -8.36 -4.97
N GLY A 135 -4.76 -8.72 -5.71
CA GLY A 135 -5.52 -7.80 -6.55
C GLY A 135 -6.56 -7.07 -5.71
N ILE A 136 -6.67 -5.77 -5.86
CA ILE A 136 -7.62 -4.89 -5.17
C ILE A 136 -8.34 -4.05 -6.22
N ALA A 137 -9.65 -4.05 -6.20
CA ALA A 137 -10.47 -3.20 -7.05
C ALA A 137 -11.44 -2.40 -6.17
N LEU A 138 -11.39 -1.08 -6.27
CA LEU A 138 -12.20 -0.14 -5.49
C LEU A 138 -13.05 0.70 -6.43
N SER A 139 -14.35 0.82 -6.16
CA SER A 139 -15.28 1.64 -6.94
C SER A 139 -15.42 3.04 -6.37
N HIS A 140 -15.35 4.03 -7.25
CA HIS A 140 -15.71 5.42 -6.96
C HIS A 140 -16.63 5.94 -8.06
N ARG A 141 -17.93 6.05 -7.78
CA ARG A 141 -18.96 6.36 -8.80
C ARG A 141 -18.90 5.33 -9.94
N CYS A 142 -18.62 5.76 -11.18
CA CYS A 142 -18.51 4.90 -12.36
C CYS A 142 -17.04 4.56 -12.71
N ASP A 143 -16.10 4.89 -11.85
CA ASP A 143 -14.66 4.68 -12.04
C ASP A 143 -14.14 3.61 -11.10
N LEU A 144 -13.03 2.98 -11.48
CA LEU A 144 -12.30 2.05 -10.64
C LEU A 144 -10.92 2.62 -10.27
N LEU A 145 -10.50 2.36 -9.06
CA LEU A 145 -9.11 2.33 -8.69
C LEU A 145 -8.71 0.85 -8.58
N VAL A 146 -7.75 0.42 -9.36
CA VAL A 146 -7.18 -0.92 -9.25
C VAL A 146 -5.79 -0.87 -8.66
N ALA A 147 -5.48 -1.85 -7.83
CA ALA A 147 -4.15 -2.01 -7.27
C ALA A 147 -3.75 -3.49 -7.26
N VAL A 148 -2.47 -3.75 -7.47
CA VAL A 148 -1.88 -5.08 -7.28
C VAL A 148 -0.66 -4.94 -6.40
N ALA A 149 -0.68 -5.62 -5.25
CA ALA A 149 0.51 -5.87 -4.46
C ALA A 149 1.07 -7.24 -4.87
N GLN A 150 2.39 -7.37 -5.04
CA GLN A 150 3.03 -8.63 -5.40
C GLN A 150 4.41 -8.76 -4.77
N GLY A 151 4.87 -9.99 -4.53
CA GLY A 151 6.19 -10.27 -3.97
C GLY A 151 6.25 -11.64 -3.29
N LYS A 152 7.34 -11.89 -2.56
CA LYS A 152 7.49 -13.10 -1.74
C LYS A 152 7.15 -12.78 -0.29
N ALA A 153 5.86 -12.73 0.00
CA ALA A 153 5.32 -12.46 1.32
C ALA A 153 3.99 -13.21 1.51
N ASP A 154 3.53 -13.30 2.74
CA ASP A 154 2.20 -13.77 3.07
C ASP A 154 1.13 -12.85 2.46
N ALA A 155 0.05 -13.44 1.92
CA ALA A 155 -1.00 -12.68 1.23
C ALA A 155 -1.74 -11.72 2.17
N ASP A 156 -2.08 -12.17 3.38
CA ASP A 156 -2.81 -11.36 4.35
C ASP A 156 -1.96 -10.19 4.86
N GLU A 157 -0.67 -10.43 5.15
CA GLU A 157 0.26 -9.38 5.56
C GLU A 157 0.45 -8.34 4.43
N MET A 158 0.62 -8.80 3.20
CA MET A 158 0.77 -7.94 2.03
C MET A 158 -0.51 -7.14 1.74
N GLN A 159 -1.69 -7.77 1.85
CA GLN A 159 -2.98 -7.10 1.72
C GLN A 159 -3.13 -6.01 2.77
N HIS A 160 -2.84 -6.32 4.03
CA HIS A 160 -2.94 -5.35 5.12
C HIS A 160 -2.04 -4.14 4.88
N ALA A 161 -0.77 -4.39 4.57
CA ALA A 161 0.18 -3.32 4.27
C ALA A 161 -0.24 -2.45 3.07
N ALA A 162 -0.78 -3.06 2.01
CA ALA A 162 -1.26 -2.35 0.84
C ALA A 162 -2.50 -1.49 1.16
N LEU A 163 -3.49 -2.04 1.88
CA LEU A 163 -4.70 -1.31 2.26
C LEU A 163 -4.40 -0.14 3.19
N ASP A 164 -3.51 -0.32 4.16
CA ASP A 164 -3.07 0.75 5.07
C ASP A 164 -2.38 1.88 4.30
N TYR A 165 -1.53 1.53 3.33
CA TYR A 165 -0.88 2.53 2.51
C TYR A 165 -1.85 3.28 1.60
N LEU A 166 -2.78 2.58 0.96
CA LEU A 166 -3.84 3.20 0.16
C LEU A 166 -4.74 4.13 1.00
N ALA A 167 -4.94 3.82 2.28
CA ALA A 167 -5.70 4.66 3.21
C ALA A 167 -4.93 5.88 3.72
N SER A 168 -3.63 6.00 3.43
CA SER A 168 -2.82 7.14 3.86
C SER A 168 -3.25 8.45 3.19
N ASP A 169 -3.03 9.59 3.86
CA ASP A 169 -3.39 10.92 3.35
C ASP A 169 -2.74 11.20 1.98
N ALA A 170 -1.48 10.81 1.80
CA ALA A 170 -0.75 11.02 0.56
C ALA A 170 -1.40 10.28 -0.63
N MET A 171 -1.82 9.03 -0.41
CA MET A 171 -2.50 8.23 -1.43
C MET A 171 -3.94 8.71 -1.62
N HIS A 172 -4.66 9.06 -0.56
CA HIS A 172 -6.02 9.57 -0.65
C HIS A 172 -6.12 10.80 -1.58
N HIS A 173 -5.27 11.80 -1.39
CA HIS A 173 -5.26 12.99 -2.25
C HIS A 173 -5.00 12.66 -3.71
N TRP A 174 -4.02 11.80 -3.99
CA TRP A 174 -3.74 11.39 -5.36
C TRP A 174 -4.88 10.59 -5.98
N MET A 175 -5.45 9.61 -5.25
CA MET A 175 -6.57 8.80 -5.75
C MET A 175 -7.79 9.65 -6.09
N MET A 176 -8.15 10.59 -5.22
CA MET A 176 -9.29 11.49 -5.47
C MET A 176 -9.04 12.42 -6.66
N ALA A 177 -7.82 12.94 -6.82
CA ALA A 177 -7.46 13.73 -7.99
C ALA A 177 -7.49 12.90 -9.29
N ALA A 178 -7.04 11.66 -9.23
CA ALA A 178 -6.98 10.76 -10.40
C ALA A 178 -8.39 10.28 -10.84
N LEU A 179 -9.33 10.13 -9.91
CA LEU A 179 -10.71 9.70 -10.15
C LEU A 179 -11.70 10.88 -10.31
N GLY A 180 -11.38 12.06 -9.83
CA GLY A 180 -12.27 13.23 -9.80
C GLY A 180 -12.03 14.25 -10.92
N GLY A 181 -11.10 14.02 -11.82
CA GLY A 181 -10.69 14.97 -12.86
C GLY A 181 -11.62 15.04 -14.09
N HIS A 182 -12.87 14.54 -13.98
CA HIS A 182 -13.84 14.53 -15.07
C HIS A 182 -15.19 15.07 -14.66
#